data_8a52b9272311c8b851d7d37ee3befd8f
#
_entry.id   8a52b9272311c8b851d7d37ee3befd8f
#
_cell.length_a   1.000
_cell.length_b   1.000
_cell.length_c   1.000
_cell.angle_alpha   90.00
_cell.angle_beta   90.00
_cell.angle_gamma   90.00
#
_symmetry.space_group_name_H-M   'P 1'
#
loop_
_entity.id
_entity.type
_entity.pdbx_description
1 polymer ?
#
loop_
_entity_poly.entity_id
_entity_poly.type
_entity_poly.pdbx_seq_one_letter_code
_entity_poly.pdbx_strand_id
1 'polypeptide(L)'
;MASLTKLSFFFFFFVIAHAFVLLSPLVQSSDKDEDSLLQGINSYRTSLNLPALVKNGNAGCLADEIADDMEDQPCSSPTNGANILATSQTPLANLPKHLGKCKIDANSASDGVILPVCVPKLVPTLVLTNYTHQPQFAKYLNDTKFTGVGLGSEDDWMVVVLASNTPTGSLANAASSLVSAVGFGRFLVSILVGLCVILVS
;
A
#
# COMPACT_ATOMS: atom_id res chain seq x y z
N MET A 1 -13.02 53.05 -10.30
CA MET A 1 -12.78 51.88 -11.15
C MET A 1 -11.89 50.78 -10.52
N ALA A 2 -11.33 50.98 -9.34
CA ALA A 2 -10.46 49.97 -8.69
C ALA A 2 -11.23 48.85 -7.91
N SER A 3 -12.53 48.98 -7.73
CA SER A 3 -13.33 48.01 -6.94
C SER A 3 -13.81 46.82 -7.76
N LEU A 4 -14.07 46.99 -9.06
CA LEU A 4 -14.56 45.89 -9.92
C LEU A 4 -13.48 44.85 -10.24
N THR A 5 -12.23 45.28 -10.37
CA THR A 5 -11.11 44.37 -10.68
C THR A 5 -10.79 43.41 -9.50
N LYS A 6 -10.91 43.91 -8.27
CA LYS A 6 -10.70 43.03 -7.06
C LYS A 6 -11.80 42.00 -6.92
N LEU A 7 -13.05 42.33 -7.23
CA LEU A 7 -14.18 41.39 -7.15
C LEU A 7 -14.05 40.30 -8.22
N SER A 8 -13.57 40.62 -9.44
CA SER A 8 -13.33 39.64 -10.51
C SER A 8 -12.21 38.66 -10.16
N PHE A 9 -11.13 39.11 -9.49
CA PHE A 9 -10.05 38.25 -9.04
C PHE A 9 -10.52 37.27 -7.97
N PHE A 10 -11.34 37.70 -7.01
CA PHE A 10 -11.89 36.81 -5.98
C PHE A 10 -12.81 35.73 -6.58
N PHE A 11 -13.64 36.08 -7.56
CA PHE A 11 -14.49 35.12 -8.26
C PHE A 11 -13.68 34.07 -9.04
N PHE A 12 -12.61 34.50 -9.71
CA PHE A 12 -11.74 33.60 -10.47
C PHE A 12 -11.01 32.60 -9.56
N PHE A 13 -10.49 33.05 -8.41
CA PHE A 13 -9.88 32.17 -7.41
C PHE A 13 -10.89 31.21 -6.77
N PHE A 14 -12.12 31.66 -6.55
CA PHE A 14 -13.18 30.83 -5.98
C PHE A 14 -13.61 29.72 -6.94
N VAL A 15 -13.71 30.01 -8.23
CA VAL A 15 -14.04 29.02 -9.28
C VAL A 15 -12.91 28.00 -9.46
N ILE A 16 -11.65 28.45 -9.45
CA ILE A 16 -10.49 27.53 -9.53
C ILE A 16 -10.42 26.61 -8.29
N ALA A 17 -10.64 27.16 -7.10
CA ALA A 17 -10.64 26.37 -5.87
C ALA A 17 -11.76 25.30 -5.87
N HIS A 18 -12.95 25.61 -6.39
CA HIS A 18 -14.03 24.65 -6.53
C HIS A 18 -13.78 23.61 -7.63
N ALA A 19 -13.10 23.98 -8.72
CA ALA A 19 -12.72 23.02 -9.77
C ALA A 19 -11.70 21.98 -9.25
N PHE A 20 -10.79 22.37 -8.37
CA PHE A 20 -9.84 21.44 -7.75
C PHE A 20 -10.51 20.43 -6.80
N VAL A 21 -11.59 20.82 -6.11
CA VAL A 21 -12.33 19.90 -5.21
C VAL A 21 -13.14 18.87 -6.01
N LEU A 22 -13.57 19.21 -7.23
CA LEU A 22 -14.36 18.30 -8.08
C LEU A 22 -13.50 17.33 -8.91
N LEU A 23 -12.19 17.50 -8.95
CA LEU A 23 -11.24 16.63 -9.65
C LEU A 23 -10.55 15.62 -8.70
N SER A 24 -11.10 15.38 -7.52
CA SER A 24 -10.59 14.27 -6.69
C SER A 24 -10.95 12.95 -7.38
N PRO A 25 -9.98 12.15 -7.83
CA PRO A 25 -10.29 10.90 -8.49
C PRO A 25 -11.03 9.97 -7.53
N LEU A 26 -12.00 9.25 -8.08
CA LEU A 26 -12.74 8.18 -7.43
C LEU A 26 -11.81 6.96 -7.19
N VAL A 27 -10.79 7.12 -6.36
CA VAL A 27 -9.97 6.01 -5.86
C VAL A 27 -10.49 5.67 -4.47
N GLN A 28 -11.60 5.03 -4.34
CA GLN A 28 -12.19 4.79 -3.02
C GLN A 28 -12.90 3.44 -2.86
N SER A 29 -12.90 2.57 -3.86
CA SER A 29 -13.55 1.26 -3.74
C SER A 29 -12.54 0.22 -3.25
N SER A 30 -11.37 0.14 -3.87
CA SER A 30 -10.31 -0.81 -3.58
C SER A 30 -9.78 -0.66 -2.15
N ASP A 31 -9.48 0.56 -1.70
CA ASP A 31 -8.99 0.82 -0.34
C ASP A 31 -9.91 0.28 0.78
N LYS A 32 -11.25 0.33 0.57
CA LYS A 32 -12.20 -0.16 1.59
C LYS A 32 -12.24 -1.67 1.69
N ASP A 33 -12.14 -2.35 0.56
CA ASP A 33 -12.15 -3.82 0.52
C ASP A 33 -10.86 -4.38 1.10
N GLU A 34 -9.74 -3.74 0.82
CA GLU A 34 -8.43 -4.05 1.39
C GLU A 34 -8.40 -3.80 2.91
N ASP A 35 -8.91 -2.66 3.37
CA ASP A 35 -9.02 -2.35 4.81
C ASP A 35 -9.91 -3.34 5.54
N SER A 36 -11.04 -3.72 4.93
CA SER A 36 -11.96 -4.71 5.48
C SER A 36 -11.31 -6.09 5.56
N LEU A 37 -10.55 -6.48 4.52
CA LEU A 37 -9.79 -7.73 4.53
C LEU A 37 -8.71 -7.72 5.61
N LEU A 38 -7.95 -6.64 5.75
CA LEU A 38 -6.93 -6.51 6.79
C LEU A 38 -7.54 -6.63 8.19
N GLN A 39 -8.68 -6.00 8.42
CA GLN A 39 -9.41 -6.12 9.68
C GLN A 39 -9.83 -7.57 9.93
N GLY A 40 -10.33 -8.28 8.91
CA GLY A 40 -10.70 -9.70 8.99
C GLY A 40 -9.50 -10.59 9.31
N ILE A 41 -8.38 -10.40 8.60
CA ILE A 41 -7.13 -11.13 8.85
C ILE A 41 -6.63 -10.87 10.27
N ASN A 42 -6.63 -9.63 10.73
CA ASN A 42 -6.17 -9.29 12.07
C ASN A 42 -7.10 -9.85 13.17
N SER A 43 -8.41 -9.87 12.93
CA SER A 43 -9.37 -10.55 13.83
C SER A 43 -9.11 -12.06 13.91
N TYR A 44 -8.84 -12.70 12.77
CA TYR A 44 -8.47 -14.11 12.72
C TYR A 44 -7.15 -14.37 13.48
N ARG A 45 -6.10 -13.58 13.24
CA ARG A 45 -4.82 -13.70 13.97
C ARG A 45 -5.01 -13.52 15.48
N THR A 46 -5.78 -12.53 15.90
CA THR A 46 -6.08 -12.27 17.30
C THR A 46 -6.79 -13.47 17.95
N SER A 47 -7.70 -14.14 17.24
CA SER A 47 -8.38 -15.35 17.74
C SER A 47 -7.41 -16.53 17.98
N LEU A 48 -6.25 -16.49 17.31
CA LEU A 48 -5.16 -17.45 17.50
C LEU A 48 -4.08 -16.97 18.49
N ASN A 49 -4.31 -15.86 19.20
CA ASN A 49 -3.35 -15.20 20.08
C ASN A 49 -2.07 -14.73 19.35
N LEU A 50 -2.18 -14.39 18.07
CA LEU A 50 -1.09 -13.83 17.27
C LEU A 50 -1.19 -12.29 17.24
N PRO A 51 -0.05 -11.59 17.18
CA PRO A 51 -0.06 -10.13 17.02
C PRO A 51 -0.68 -9.74 15.68
N ALA A 52 -1.40 -8.61 15.68
CA ALA A 52 -1.94 -8.04 14.46
C ALA A 52 -0.82 -7.61 13.49
N LEU A 53 -1.08 -7.75 12.20
CA LEU A 53 -0.22 -7.22 11.14
C LEU A 53 -0.40 -5.70 11.02
N VAL A 54 0.69 -5.00 10.75
CA VAL A 54 0.73 -3.55 10.57
C VAL A 54 0.93 -3.23 9.08
N LYS A 55 0.23 -2.23 8.55
CA LYS A 55 0.42 -1.81 7.16
C LYS A 55 1.88 -1.42 6.90
N ASN A 56 2.44 -1.98 5.82
CA ASN A 56 3.76 -1.67 5.30
C ASN A 56 3.59 -1.06 3.90
N GLY A 57 3.97 0.20 3.74
CA GLY A 57 3.74 0.92 2.48
C GLY A 57 4.45 0.33 1.27
N ASN A 58 5.64 -0.24 1.45
CA ASN A 58 6.35 -0.89 0.35
C ASN A 58 5.70 -2.21 -0.03
N ALA A 59 5.19 -2.96 0.96
CA ALA A 59 4.41 -4.16 0.72
C ALA A 59 3.08 -3.83 0.00
N GLY A 60 2.42 -2.71 0.35
CA GLY A 60 1.24 -2.20 -0.35
C GLY A 60 1.54 -1.90 -1.81
N CYS A 61 2.54 -1.03 -2.06
CA CYS A 61 2.97 -0.75 -3.44
C CYS A 61 3.25 -2.03 -4.24
N LEU A 62 3.91 -3.02 -3.64
CA LEU A 62 4.21 -4.28 -4.33
C LEU A 62 2.94 -5.10 -4.59
N ALA A 63 1.99 -5.09 -3.66
CA ALA A 63 0.72 -5.79 -3.81
C ALA A 63 -0.11 -5.19 -4.95
N ASP A 64 -0.20 -3.86 -5.04
CA ASP A 64 -0.88 -3.13 -6.11
C ASP A 64 -0.27 -3.46 -7.48
N GLU A 65 1.05 -3.33 -7.62
CA GLU A 65 1.74 -3.62 -8.88
C GLU A 65 1.56 -5.07 -9.35
N ILE A 66 1.42 -6.00 -8.43
CA ILE A 66 1.17 -7.41 -8.75
C ILE A 66 -0.30 -7.63 -9.10
N ALA A 67 -1.23 -6.98 -8.41
CA ALA A 67 -2.65 -7.06 -8.74
C ALA A 67 -2.91 -6.52 -10.16
N ASP A 68 -2.33 -5.38 -10.53
CA ASP A 68 -2.37 -4.80 -11.87
C ASP A 68 -1.87 -5.79 -12.95
N ASP A 69 -0.74 -6.46 -12.70
CA ASP A 69 -0.19 -7.45 -13.64
C ASP A 69 -1.09 -8.70 -13.80
N MET A 70 -1.99 -8.93 -12.84
CA MET A 70 -2.89 -10.09 -12.84
C MET A 70 -4.31 -9.78 -13.34
N GLU A 71 -4.65 -8.51 -13.56
CA GLU A 71 -5.98 -8.03 -13.98
C GLU A 71 -6.60 -8.89 -15.09
N ASP A 72 -5.87 -9.07 -16.19
CA ASP A 72 -6.34 -9.82 -17.37
C ASP A 72 -6.18 -11.35 -17.23
N GLN A 73 -5.68 -11.86 -16.11
CA GLN A 73 -5.42 -13.28 -15.95
C GLN A 73 -6.65 -14.03 -15.44
N PRO A 74 -7.03 -15.15 -16.05
CA PRO A 74 -8.14 -15.94 -15.54
C PRO A 74 -7.81 -16.58 -14.19
N CYS A 75 -8.81 -16.73 -13.32
CA CYS A 75 -8.65 -17.37 -12.00
C CYS A 75 -8.07 -18.80 -12.03
N SER A 76 -8.06 -19.46 -13.18
CA SER A 76 -7.41 -20.76 -13.38
C SER A 76 -5.89 -20.66 -13.56
N SER A 77 -5.31 -19.45 -13.54
CA SER A 77 -3.88 -19.25 -13.69
C SER A 77 -3.08 -19.96 -12.58
N PRO A 78 -1.91 -20.55 -12.89
CA PRO A 78 -1.03 -21.18 -11.91
C PRO A 78 -0.45 -20.19 -10.88
N THR A 79 -0.63 -18.88 -11.08
CA THR A 79 -0.24 -17.83 -10.13
C THR A 79 -1.12 -17.79 -8.88
N ASN A 80 -2.28 -18.46 -8.87
CA ASN A 80 -3.14 -18.56 -7.71
C ASN A 80 -2.50 -19.47 -6.64
N GLY A 81 -1.75 -18.89 -5.72
CA GLY A 81 -1.04 -19.61 -4.66
C GLY A 81 0.06 -18.78 -4.01
N ALA A 82 0.59 -19.24 -2.91
CA ALA A 82 1.64 -18.55 -2.18
C ALA A 82 2.99 -18.60 -2.91
N ASN A 83 3.59 -17.44 -3.14
CA ASN A 83 4.89 -17.27 -3.77
C ASN A 83 5.89 -16.66 -2.78
N ILE A 84 6.99 -17.37 -2.53
CA ILE A 84 8.08 -16.85 -1.70
C ILE A 84 9.00 -16.00 -2.59
N LEU A 85 9.27 -14.76 -2.17
CA LEU A 85 10.09 -13.82 -2.94
C LEU A 85 11.54 -14.30 -3.17
N ALA A 86 12.04 -15.19 -2.29
CA ALA A 86 13.41 -15.74 -2.39
C ALA A 86 13.62 -16.76 -3.51
N THR A 87 12.54 -17.29 -4.12
CA THR A 87 12.70 -18.36 -5.12
C THR A 87 12.73 -17.76 -6.52
N SER A 88 13.81 -18.01 -7.26
CA SER A 88 13.95 -17.67 -8.68
C SER A 88 12.94 -18.40 -9.61
N GLN A 89 11.99 -19.12 -9.05
CA GLN A 89 10.90 -19.83 -9.74
C GLN A 89 9.53 -19.20 -9.46
N THR A 90 9.49 -17.93 -9.09
CA THR A 90 8.23 -17.23 -8.91
C THR A 90 7.54 -17.12 -10.28
N PRO A 91 6.26 -17.54 -10.42
CA PRO A 91 5.51 -17.37 -11.67
C PRO A 91 5.30 -15.91 -12.06
N LEU A 92 5.71 -14.98 -11.21
CA LEU A 92 5.63 -13.53 -11.42
C LEU A 92 6.84 -13.03 -12.23
N ALA A 93 6.70 -13.07 -13.55
CA ALA A 93 7.78 -12.73 -14.49
C ALA A 93 8.31 -11.28 -14.32
N ASN A 94 7.47 -10.36 -13.86
CA ASN A 94 7.78 -8.94 -13.72
C ASN A 94 8.24 -8.54 -12.32
N LEU A 95 8.42 -9.46 -11.40
CA LEU A 95 8.75 -9.15 -10.00
C LEU A 95 9.95 -8.19 -9.83
N PRO A 96 11.08 -8.34 -10.54
CA PRO A 96 12.20 -7.38 -10.42
C PRO A 96 11.81 -5.95 -10.83
N LYS A 97 10.92 -5.81 -11.82
CA LYS A 97 10.39 -4.51 -12.26
C LYS A 97 9.52 -3.88 -11.17
N HIS A 98 8.64 -4.66 -10.53
CA HIS A 98 7.77 -4.19 -9.44
C HIS A 98 8.56 -3.80 -8.20
N LEU A 99 9.56 -4.60 -7.80
CA LEU A 99 10.48 -4.23 -6.72
C LEU A 99 11.17 -2.89 -7.02
N GLY A 100 11.63 -2.68 -8.27
CA GLY A 100 12.22 -1.42 -8.71
C GLY A 100 11.24 -0.23 -8.65
N LYS A 101 10.00 -0.38 -9.11
CA LYS A 101 8.95 0.64 -9.03
C LYS A 101 8.66 1.03 -7.57
N CYS A 102 8.54 0.05 -6.69
CA CYS A 102 8.29 0.25 -5.27
C CYS A 102 9.55 0.62 -4.46
N LYS A 103 10.70 0.77 -5.14
CA LYS A 103 12.00 1.12 -4.52
C LYS A 103 12.44 0.14 -3.43
N ILE A 104 12.03 -1.11 -3.54
CA ILE A 104 12.39 -2.17 -2.60
C ILE A 104 13.76 -2.72 -2.96
N ASP A 105 14.65 -2.85 -1.95
CA ASP A 105 15.90 -3.57 -2.11
C ASP A 105 15.62 -5.08 -2.22
N ALA A 106 16.09 -5.71 -3.28
CA ALA A 106 15.91 -7.14 -3.50
C ALA A 106 16.44 -8.00 -2.33
N ASN A 107 17.50 -7.54 -1.65
CA ASN A 107 18.03 -8.23 -0.46
C ASN A 107 17.10 -8.15 0.74
N SER A 108 16.25 -7.10 0.82
CA SER A 108 15.26 -6.93 1.88
C SER A 108 13.92 -7.61 1.56
N ALA A 109 13.79 -8.23 0.40
CA ALA A 109 12.57 -8.90 -0.06
C ALA A 109 12.63 -10.43 0.06
N SER A 110 13.81 -11.02 0.29
CA SER A 110 14.02 -12.46 0.19
C SER A 110 13.15 -13.32 1.11
N ASP A 111 12.78 -12.83 2.29
CA ASP A 111 11.91 -13.52 3.25
C ASP A 111 10.44 -13.08 3.17
N GLY A 112 10.11 -12.17 2.27
CA GLY A 112 8.74 -11.75 2.01
C GLY A 112 7.93 -12.85 1.31
N VAL A 113 6.62 -12.76 1.42
CA VAL A 113 5.70 -13.72 0.78
C VAL A 113 4.57 -12.97 0.09
N ILE A 114 4.29 -13.36 -1.15
CA ILE A 114 3.19 -12.85 -1.95
C ILE A 114 2.09 -13.92 -1.98
N LEU A 115 0.87 -13.52 -1.68
CA LEU A 115 -0.29 -14.38 -1.56
C LEU A 115 -1.41 -13.88 -2.50
N PRO A 116 -1.36 -14.16 -3.80
CA PRO A 116 -2.43 -13.82 -4.71
C PRO A 116 -3.60 -14.80 -4.57
N VAL A 117 -4.81 -14.27 -4.56
CA VAL A 117 -6.08 -15.00 -4.52
C VAL A 117 -7.02 -14.41 -5.56
N CYS A 118 -7.57 -15.23 -6.42
CA CYS A 118 -8.61 -14.82 -7.34
C CYS A 118 -9.98 -15.25 -6.82
N VAL A 119 -10.88 -14.28 -6.69
CA VAL A 119 -12.27 -14.49 -6.30
C VAL A 119 -13.16 -13.60 -7.17
N PRO A 120 -14.03 -14.16 -8.01
CA PRO A 120 -14.90 -13.36 -8.86
C PRO A 120 -15.63 -12.27 -8.08
N LYS A 121 -15.52 -11.03 -8.54
CA LYS A 121 -16.09 -9.83 -7.92
C LYS A 121 -15.58 -9.56 -6.49
N LEU A 122 -14.45 -10.10 -6.13
CA LEU A 122 -13.81 -9.94 -4.80
C LEU A 122 -14.79 -10.07 -3.62
N VAL A 123 -15.71 -11.06 -3.67
CA VAL A 123 -16.68 -11.28 -2.60
C VAL A 123 -15.96 -11.39 -1.24
N PRO A 124 -16.13 -10.43 -0.29
CA PRO A 124 -15.24 -10.26 0.85
C PRO A 124 -15.14 -11.50 1.75
N THR A 125 -16.27 -12.17 1.99
CA THR A 125 -16.29 -13.39 2.81
C THR A 125 -15.53 -14.55 2.16
N LEU A 126 -15.58 -14.66 0.84
CA LEU A 126 -14.83 -15.69 0.10
C LEU A 126 -13.34 -15.37 0.07
N VAL A 127 -12.96 -14.11 -0.14
CA VAL A 127 -11.57 -13.66 -0.08
C VAL A 127 -10.96 -13.99 1.29
N LEU A 128 -11.60 -13.57 2.38
CA LEU A 128 -11.15 -13.85 3.73
C LEU A 128 -11.07 -15.36 4.02
N THR A 129 -12.08 -16.14 3.57
CA THR A 129 -12.10 -17.59 3.74
C THR A 129 -10.93 -18.25 3.02
N ASN A 130 -10.61 -17.83 1.80
CA ASN A 130 -9.44 -18.33 1.07
C ASN A 130 -8.17 -18.14 1.90
N TYR A 131 -7.92 -16.93 2.41
CA TYR A 131 -6.71 -16.63 3.17
C TYR A 131 -6.63 -17.39 4.50
N THR A 132 -7.74 -17.55 5.21
CA THR A 132 -7.73 -18.08 6.58
C THR A 132 -7.93 -19.60 6.67
N HIS A 133 -8.55 -20.23 5.64
CA HIS A 133 -8.90 -21.66 5.69
C HIS A 133 -8.11 -22.52 4.68
N GLN A 134 -7.57 -21.94 3.60
CA GLN A 134 -6.72 -22.72 2.71
C GLN A 134 -5.31 -22.87 3.31
N PRO A 135 -4.80 -24.08 3.50
CA PRO A 135 -3.53 -24.33 4.18
C PRO A 135 -2.32 -23.65 3.54
N GLN A 136 -2.37 -23.45 2.21
CA GLN A 136 -1.31 -22.79 1.46
C GLN A 136 -1.13 -21.32 1.83
N PHE A 137 -2.19 -20.64 2.26
CA PHE A 137 -2.17 -19.26 2.71
C PHE A 137 -2.14 -19.14 4.24
N ALA A 138 -2.99 -19.89 4.92
CA ALA A 138 -3.13 -19.85 6.39
C ALA A 138 -1.81 -20.09 7.12
N LYS A 139 -0.95 -20.98 6.61
CA LYS A 139 0.38 -21.23 7.21
C LYS A 139 1.25 -19.99 7.31
N TYR A 140 1.15 -19.06 6.35
CA TYR A 140 1.90 -17.81 6.38
C TYR A 140 1.20 -16.76 7.26
N LEU A 141 -0.12 -16.70 7.22
CA LEU A 141 -0.87 -15.81 8.10
C LEU A 141 -0.73 -16.20 9.58
N ASN A 142 -0.45 -17.46 9.88
CA ASN A 142 -0.25 -17.96 11.24
C ASN A 142 1.21 -17.88 11.70
N ASP A 143 2.14 -17.49 10.83
CA ASP A 143 3.55 -17.37 11.19
C ASP A 143 3.80 -16.03 11.90
N THR A 144 4.39 -16.11 13.10
CA THR A 144 4.71 -14.95 13.94
C THR A 144 5.84 -14.09 13.39
N LYS A 145 6.64 -14.61 12.45
CA LYS A 145 7.72 -13.84 11.81
C LYS A 145 7.19 -12.67 10.99
N PHE A 146 5.96 -12.79 10.45
CA PHE A 146 5.35 -11.71 9.69
C PHE A 146 4.66 -10.72 10.61
N THR A 147 5.06 -9.46 10.49
CA THR A 147 4.56 -8.34 11.28
C THR A 147 4.02 -7.20 10.40
N GLY A 148 4.45 -7.15 9.14
CA GLY A 148 4.01 -6.18 8.16
C GLY A 148 3.14 -6.81 7.09
N VAL A 149 2.25 -6.00 6.49
CA VAL A 149 1.35 -6.42 5.41
C VAL A 149 1.10 -5.30 4.44
N GLY A 150 1.05 -5.63 3.16
CA GLY A 150 0.49 -4.82 2.09
C GLY A 150 -0.66 -5.55 1.44
N LEU A 151 -1.64 -4.82 0.97
CA LEU A 151 -2.77 -5.33 0.21
C LEU A 151 -2.86 -4.52 -1.07
N GLY A 152 -3.32 -5.16 -2.12
CA GLY A 152 -3.62 -4.56 -3.42
C GLY A 152 -4.68 -5.41 -4.11
N SER A 153 -5.56 -4.77 -4.87
CA SER A 153 -6.65 -5.47 -5.55
C SER A 153 -6.95 -4.85 -6.91
N GLU A 154 -7.16 -5.71 -7.90
CA GLU A 154 -7.59 -5.33 -9.24
C GLU A 154 -8.52 -6.41 -9.79
N ASP A 155 -9.67 -6.00 -10.32
CA ASP A 155 -10.73 -6.86 -10.85
C ASP A 155 -11.14 -7.99 -9.88
N ASP A 156 -10.83 -9.24 -10.24
CA ASP A 156 -11.11 -10.44 -9.44
C ASP A 156 -9.92 -10.87 -8.55
N TRP A 157 -8.81 -10.14 -8.59
CA TRP A 157 -7.59 -10.48 -7.89
C TRP A 157 -7.41 -9.66 -6.62
N MET A 158 -7.08 -10.34 -5.54
CA MET A 158 -6.61 -9.76 -4.28
C MET A 158 -5.22 -10.29 -3.99
N VAL A 159 -4.29 -9.40 -3.71
CA VAL A 159 -2.91 -9.74 -3.41
C VAL A 159 -2.56 -9.28 -1.99
N VAL A 160 -2.09 -10.19 -1.16
CA VAL A 160 -1.54 -9.88 0.16
C VAL A 160 -0.04 -10.13 0.12
N VAL A 161 0.75 -9.12 0.47
CA VAL A 161 2.20 -9.21 0.62
C VAL A 161 2.56 -9.15 2.10
N LEU A 162 3.21 -10.18 2.61
CA LEU A 162 3.65 -10.26 4.00
C LEU A 162 5.13 -9.89 4.12
N ALA A 163 5.42 -8.99 5.06
CA ALA A 163 6.77 -8.56 5.42
C ALA A 163 7.13 -8.98 6.83
N SER A 164 8.38 -9.36 7.05
CA SER A 164 8.92 -9.67 8.37
C SER A 164 9.59 -8.44 8.99
N ASN A 165 9.94 -8.52 10.27
CA ASN A 165 10.73 -7.50 10.97
C ASN A 165 12.25 -7.73 10.84
N THR A 166 12.68 -8.71 10.02
CA THR A 166 14.09 -8.97 9.74
C THR A 166 14.59 -8.13 8.55
N PRO A 167 15.88 -7.80 8.45
CA PRO A 167 16.41 -7.03 7.31
C PRO A 167 16.12 -7.67 5.95
N THR A 168 16.12 -9.00 5.88
CA THR A 168 15.90 -9.78 4.65
C THR A 168 14.43 -9.97 4.26
N GLY A 169 13.50 -9.55 5.09
CA GLY A 169 12.06 -9.68 4.83
C GLY A 169 11.24 -8.42 5.11
N SER A 170 11.91 -7.31 5.41
CA SER A 170 11.25 -6.05 5.78
C SER A 170 10.70 -5.26 4.60
N LEU A 171 11.04 -5.64 3.36
CA LEU A 171 10.76 -4.89 2.14
C LEU A 171 11.26 -3.43 2.23
N ALA A 172 12.41 -3.23 2.89
CA ALA A 172 12.98 -1.91 3.07
C ALA A 172 13.42 -1.28 1.74
N ASN A 173 13.40 0.05 1.68
CA ASN A 173 13.82 0.79 0.50
C ASN A 173 15.30 0.58 0.19
N ALA A 174 15.65 0.48 -1.08
CA ALA A 174 17.02 0.42 -1.57
C ALA A 174 17.88 1.64 -1.17
N ALA A 175 17.24 2.76 -0.80
CA ALA A 175 17.88 4.02 -0.43
C ALA A 175 17.92 4.30 1.09
N SER A 176 17.47 3.38 1.95
CA SER A 176 17.29 3.65 3.39
C SER A 176 18.55 3.51 4.24
N SER A 177 19.76 3.55 3.68
CA SER A 177 20.96 3.46 4.49
C SER A 177 21.50 4.80 5.00
N LEU A 178 20.90 5.94 4.71
CA LEU A 178 21.31 7.24 5.29
C LEU A 178 20.13 8.23 5.24
N VAL A 179 19.52 8.50 6.32
CA VAL A 179 19.10 9.74 6.97
C VAL A 179 17.90 9.48 7.86
N SER A 180 18.15 9.30 9.13
CA SER A 180 17.26 9.76 10.18
C SER A 180 17.12 11.27 9.99
N ALA A 181 16.22 11.71 9.13
CA ALA A 181 15.95 13.12 8.93
C ALA A 181 15.20 13.64 10.15
N VAL A 182 15.99 14.07 11.12
CA VAL A 182 15.59 15.01 12.17
C VAL A 182 14.74 16.10 11.52
N GLY A 183 13.54 16.31 12.07
CA GLY A 183 12.51 17.19 11.53
C GLY A 183 12.90 18.67 11.38
N PHE A 184 13.73 18.98 10.41
CA PHE A 184 14.09 20.37 10.06
C PHE A 184 12.96 21.15 9.41
N GLY A 185 11.94 20.46 8.85
CA GLY A 185 10.84 21.15 8.14
C GLY A 185 9.94 22.00 9.04
N ARG A 186 9.80 21.68 10.32
CA ARG A 186 8.93 22.44 11.23
C ARG A 186 9.54 23.75 11.71
N PHE A 187 10.86 23.85 11.77
CA PHE A 187 11.54 25.06 12.21
C PHE A 187 11.56 26.18 11.16
N LEU A 188 11.66 25.83 9.87
CA LEU A 188 11.70 26.83 8.80
C LEU A 188 10.36 27.57 8.61
N VAL A 189 9.22 26.88 8.80
CA VAL A 189 7.89 27.51 8.69
C VAL A 189 7.69 28.51 9.82
N SER A 190 8.12 28.22 11.05
CA SER A 190 8.00 29.12 12.19
C SER A 190 8.87 30.38 12.04
N ILE A 191 10.05 30.27 11.45
CA ILE A 191 10.95 31.42 11.18
C ILE A 191 10.36 32.33 10.12
N LEU A 192 9.80 31.78 9.04
CA LEU A 192 9.18 32.56 7.96
C LEU A 192 7.93 33.33 8.41
N VAL A 193 7.09 32.70 9.25
CA VAL A 193 5.91 33.36 9.81
C VAL A 193 6.32 34.47 10.76
N GLY A 194 7.34 34.27 11.61
CA GLY A 194 7.88 35.29 12.49
C GLY A 194 8.46 36.49 11.75
N LEU A 195 9.15 36.27 10.64
CA LEU A 195 9.73 37.35 9.82
C LEU A 195 8.65 38.18 9.12
N CYS A 196 7.56 37.54 8.65
CA CYS A 196 6.43 38.26 8.04
C CYS A 196 5.69 39.17 9.03
N VAL A 197 5.57 38.78 10.29
CA VAL A 197 4.91 39.61 11.32
C VAL A 197 5.73 40.87 11.64
N ILE A 198 7.07 40.79 11.65
CA ILE A 198 7.95 41.89 11.93
C ILE A 198 7.99 42.92 10.77
N LEU A 199 7.79 42.48 9.52
CA LEU A 199 7.82 43.35 8.34
C LEU A 199 6.48 44.07 8.08
N VAL A 200 5.40 43.73 8.77
CA VAL A 200 4.06 44.32 8.63
C VAL A 200 3.71 45.21 9.83
N SER A 201 4.51 45.24 10.86
CA SER A 201 4.39 46.12 12.03
C SER A 201 5.28 47.35 11.88
#